data_20c66403833e05a2ed0072641ce10e40
#
_entry.id   20c66403833e05a2ed0072641ce10e40
#
_cell.length_a   1.000
_cell.length_b   1.000
_cell.length_c   1.000
_cell.angle_alpha   90.00
_cell.angle_beta   90.00
_cell.angle_gamma   90.00
#
_symmetry.space_group_name_H-M   'P 1'
#
loop_
_entity.id
_entity.type
_entity.pdbx_description
1 polymer ?
#
loop_
_entity_poly.entity_id
_entity_poly.type
_entity_poly.pdbx_seq_one_letter_code
_entity_poly.pdbx_strand_id
1 'polypeptide(L)'
;EIKKYVINPVEAREASLDTKATLKMKYPVPTEVEVLDGFNELDEAGLKKFIDEKGLAMDLGDIKFCQEYFRSEKRDPTITEIKMIDTYWSDHCRHTTFGTILDDVQIDDAVVQEAFDRYMAMRADLGRENKPRCMMDLATIGAKELKKQGILKNLDESEEINACTVKIKCDVNGKDEDWLFLFKNETHNHPTEIEPFGGAATCIGGAIRDPLSGRSYVYQAMRVTGAGDPLKPVSETLPGKLPQRKLVTTAAAGYSSYGNQIGLATGQVDEIYHPGYVAKRMEIGAVVGATPASHVRRECPAPGDVIVLLGGRTGRDGVGGATGSSKAHKLDSLEHCGAEVQKGNAPIERKLQRLFRREDACKMIKRCNDFGAGGVSVAIGELADGLYIDLNKVTKKYDGLDGTELAISESQERMAVALAPEDVDKFIAIATEENLEATPVAKVTEEKRLNMVWNG
;
A
#
# COMPACT_ATOMS: atom_id res chain seq x y z
N GLU A 1 15.71 -30.74 -8.72
CA GLU A 1 16.29 -29.62 -7.96
C GLU A 1 16.45 -28.36 -8.83
N ILE A 2 17.07 -28.46 -10.04
CA ILE A 2 17.30 -27.30 -10.92
C ILE A 2 16.00 -26.58 -11.24
N LYS A 3 14.95 -27.27 -11.68
CA LYS A 3 13.64 -26.65 -11.96
C LYS A 3 13.07 -25.95 -10.73
N LYS A 4 13.13 -26.60 -9.56
CA LYS A 4 12.62 -26.03 -8.28
C LYS A 4 13.36 -24.75 -7.87
N TYR A 5 14.64 -24.63 -8.21
CA TYR A 5 15.41 -23.43 -7.92
C TYR A 5 15.21 -22.32 -8.97
N VAL A 6 15.17 -22.68 -10.26
CA VAL A 6 15.15 -21.71 -11.37
C VAL A 6 13.75 -21.19 -11.65
N ILE A 7 12.73 -22.08 -11.65
CA ILE A 7 11.35 -21.71 -12.00
C ILE A 7 10.61 -21.26 -10.74
N ASN A 8 10.17 -20.00 -10.73
CA ASN A 8 9.12 -19.52 -9.85
C ASN A 8 7.82 -19.46 -10.69
N PRO A 9 6.75 -20.20 -10.35
CA PRO A 9 5.52 -20.24 -11.14
C PRO A 9 4.87 -18.86 -11.35
N VAL A 10 5.09 -17.92 -10.44
CA VAL A 10 4.62 -16.53 -10.53
C VAL A 10 5.28 -15.79 -11.70
N GLU A 11 6.54 -16.06 -11.99
CA GLU A 11 7.35 -15.32 -12.96
C GLU A 11 7.60 -16.09 -14.24
N ALA A 12 7.72 -17.43 -14.14
CA ALA A 12 8.27 -18.25 -15.22
C ALA A 12 7.62 -19.63 -15.25
N ARG A 13 7.62 -20.22 -16.41
CA ARG A 13 7.18 -21.62 -16.65
C ARG A 13 8.12 -22.31 -17.61
N GLU A 14 8.09 -23.61 -17.61
CA GLU A 14 8.81 -24.41 -18.61
C GLU A 14 8.26 -24.11 -20.01
N ALA A 15 9.15 -23.75 -20.94
CA ALA A 15 8.78 -23.44 -22.31
C ALA A 15 8.75 -24.70 -23.17
N SER A 16 7.81 -24.76 -24.10
CA SER A 16 7.86 -25.73 -25.21
C SER A 16 8.90 -25.32 -26.24
N LEU A 17 9.60 -26.28 -26.82
CA LEU A 17 10.51 -26.08 -27.95
C LEU A 17 9.78 -26.00 -29.30
N ASP A 18 8.45 -26.15 -29.30
CA ASP A 18 7.65 -26.07 -30.52
C ASP A 18 7.68 -24.66 -31.14
N THR A 19 7.72 -24.61 -32.44
CA THR A 19 7.64 -23.34 -33.18
C THR A 19 6.28 -22.65 -32.93
N LYS A 20 6.31 -21.43 -32.45
CA LYS A 20 5.09 -20.65 -32.22
C LYS A 20 4.64 -19.99 -33.52
N ALA A 21 3.36 -20.12 -33.89
CA ALA A 21 2.77 -19.49 -35.05
C ALA A 21 2.73 -17.95 -34.94
N THR A 22 2.63 -17.41 -33.72
CA THR A 22 2.63 -15.97 -33.44
C THR A 22 3.11 -15.70 -32.03
N LEU A 23 3.75 -14.56 -31.83
CA LEU A 23 4.09 -14.02 -30.51
C LEU A 23 3.00 -13.08 -29.98
N LYS A 24 1.97 -12.77 -30.79
CA LYS A 24 0.85 -11.92 -30.36
C LYS A 24 -0.13 -12.74 -29.53
N MET A 25 -0.37 -12.31 -28.32
CA MET A 25 -1.45 -12.83 -27.48
C MET A 25 -2.75 -12.07 -27.76
N LYS A 26 -3.85 -12.79 -27.86
CA LYS A 26 -5.19 -12.19 -27.97
C LYS A 26 -5.84 -12.27 -26.60
N TYR A 27 -6.22 -11.12 -26.08
CA TYR A 27 -6.98 -11.00 -24.82
C TYR A 27 -8.41 -10.55 -25.12
N PRO A 28 -9.41 -11.02 -24.38
CA PRO A 28 -10.71 -10.39 -24.41
C PRO A 28 -10.59 -8.95 -23.89
N VAL A 29 -11.31 -8.03 -24.51
CA VAL A 29 -11.41 -6.65 -24.03
C VAL A 29 -12.76 -6.54 -23.31
N PRO A 30 -12.78 -6.48 -21.98
CA PRO A 30 -14.01 -6.32 -21.21
C PRO A 30 -14.68 -4.98 -21.54
N THR A 31 -15.99 -4.95 -21.54
CA THR A 31 -16.79 -3.74 -21.81
C THR A 31 -17.69 -3.37 -20.63
N GLU A 32 -17.95 -4.30 -19.72
CA GLU A 32 -18.86 -4.18 -18.61
C GLU A 32 -18.24 -4.72 -17.32
N VAL A 33 -18.77 -4.28 -16.20
CA VAL A 33 -18.46 -4.80 -14.87
C VAL A 33 -19.61 -5.67 -14.40
N GLU A 34 -19.34 -6.84 -13.81
CA GLU A 34 -20.32 -7.77 -13.25
C GLU A 34 -21.16 -7.08 -12.18
N VAL A 35 -22.49 -7.08 -12.35
CA VAL A 35 -23.45 -6.81 -11.28
C VAL A 35 -23.77 -8.15 -10.61
N LEU A 36 -23.76 -8.19 -9.29
CA LEU A 36 -23.93 -9.42 -8.51
C LEU A 36 -25.43 -9.68 -8.26
N ASP A 37 -26.17 -9.96 -9.32
CA ASP A 37 -27.61 -10.16 -9.26
C ASP A 37 -28.01 -11.21 -8.22
N GLY A 38 -28.94 -10.85 -7.33
CA GLY A 38 -29.42 -11.70 -6.25
C GLY A 38 -28.53 -11.71 -4.99
N PHE A 39 -27.48 -10.89 -4.93
CA PHE A 39 -26.65 -10.79 -3.73
C PHE A 39 -27.47 -10.44 -2.48
N ASN A 40 -28.41 -9.52 -2.61
CA ASN A 40 -29.27 -9.09 -1.51
C ASN A 40 -30.20 -10.18 -0.98
N GLU A 41 -30.48 -11.23 -1.78
CA GLU A 41 -31.35 -12.35 -1.43
C GLU A 41 -30.61 -13.55 -0.83
N LEU A 42 -29.26 -13.52 -0.81
CA LEU A 42 -28.47 -14.63 -0.27
C LEU A 42 -28.76 -14.84 1.21
N ASP A 43 -28.93 -16.09 1.60
CA ASP A 43 -28.95 -16.51 2.99
C ASP A 43 -27.50 -16.64 3.55
N GLU A 44 -27.38 -16.98 4.82
CA GLU A 44 -26.07 -17.12 5.47
C GLU A 44 -25.16 -18.17 4.79
N ALA A 45 -25.73 -19.27 4.31
CA ALA A 45 -24.95 -20.30 3.62
C ALA A 45 -24.48 -19.80 2.25
N GLY A 46 -25.36 -19.06 1.54
CA GLY A 46 -25.02 -18.38 0.29
C GLY A 46 -23.93 -17.34 0.45
N LEU A 47 -23.97 -16.54 1.50
CA LEU A 47 -22.94 -15.54 1.79
C LEU A 47 -21.57 -16.19 2.12
N LYS A 48 -21.53 -17.28 2.91
CA LYS A 48 -20.31 -18.03 3.17
C LYS A 48 -19.70 -18.58 1.89
N LYS A 49 -20.53 -19.19 1.05
CA LYS A 49 -20.11 -19.70 -0.26
C LYS A 49 -19.58 -18.58 -1.16
N PHE A 50 -20.23 -17.42 -1.16
CA PHE A 50 -19.82 -16.25 -1.92
C PHE A 50 -18.42 -15.74 -1.48
N ILE A 51 -18.17 -15.65 -0.17
CA ILE A 51 -16.84 -15.28 0.38
C ILE A 51 -15.77 -16.23 -0.17
N ASP A 52 -16.01 -17.54 -0.09
CA ASP A 52 -15.06 -18.56 -0.55
C ASP A 52 -14.83 -18.50 -2.07
N GLU A 53 -15.90 -18.42 -2.87
CA GLU A 53 -15.81 -18.39 -4.34
C GLU A 53 -15.15 -17.13 -4.89
N LYS A 54 -15.45 -15.97 -4.30
CA LYS A 54 -14.83 -14.69 -4.71
C LYS A 54 -13.49 -14.46 -4.02
N GLY A 55 -13.08 -15.33 -3.11
CA GLY A 55 -11.82 -15.27 -2.39
C GLY A 55 -11.67 -13.98 -1.60
N LEU A 56 -12.69 -13.60 -0.81
CA LEU A 56 -12.69 -12.38 -0.02
C LEU A 56 -11.87 -12.53 1.27
N ALA A 57 -11.34 -11.43 1.77
CA ALA A 57 -10.72 -11.33 3.09
C ALA A 57 -11.74 -10.98 4.20
N MET A 58 -12.90 -10.47 3.84
CA MET A 58 -14.02 -10.19 4.74
C MET A 58 -14.55 -11.47 5.40
N ASP A 59 -15.01 -11.33 6.65
CA ASP A 59 -15.74 -12.38 7.34
C ASP A 59 -17.25 -12.33 7.09
N LEU A 60 -18.00 -13.25 7.70
CA LEU A 60 -19.45 -13.33 7.53
C LEU A 60 -20.17 -12.08 8.09
N GLY A 61 -19.68 -11.50 9.18
CA GLY A 61 -20.24 -10.27 9.75
C GLY A 61 -20.07 -9.09 8.82
N ASP A 62 -18.89 -8.95 8.23
CA ASP A 62 -18.55 -7.92 7.27
C ASP A 62 -19.46 -8.01 6.01
N ILE A 63 -19.59 -9.19 5.42
CA ILE A 63 -20.41 -9.35 4.19
C ILE A 63 -21.92 -9.17 4.45
N LYS A 64 -22.41 -9.52 5.64
CA LYS A 64 -23.77 -9.21 6.07
C LYS A 64 -24.02 -7.71 6.17
N PHE A 65 -23.05 -6.98 6.70
CA PHE A 65 -23.13 -5.51 6.75
C PHE A 65 -23.15 -4.90 5.34
N CYS A 66 -22.34 -5.41 4.41
CA CYS A 66 -22.43 -5.03 3.00
C CYS A 66 -23.84 -5.30 2.43
N GLN A 67 -24.39 -6.46 2.68
CA GLN A 67 -25.73 -6.83 2.22
C GLN A 67 -26.81 -5.86 2.77
N GLU A 68 -26.73 -5.51 4.05
CA GLU A 68 -27.66 -4.52 4.64
C GLU A 68 -27.52 -3.14 3.98
N TYR A 69 -26.29 -2.71 3.72
CA TYR A 69 -26.04 -1.46 3.01
C TYR A 69 -26.65 -1.46 1.61
N PHE A 70 -26.41 -2.48 0.78
CA PHE A 70 -26.95 -2.55 -0.59
C PHE A 70 -28.47 -2.74 -0.63
N ARG A 71 -29.06 -3.41 0.36
CA ARG A 71 -30.52 -3.42 0.57
C ARG A 71 -31.06 -2.02 0.84
N SER A 72 -30.37 -1.21 1.62
CA SER A 72 -30.75 0.20 1.86
C SER A 72 -30.66 1.07 0.60
N GLU A 73 -29.68 0.79 -0.26
CA GLU A 73 -29.52 1.41 -1.59
C GLU A 73 -30.53 0.86 -2.63
N LYS A 74 -31.28 -0.19 -2.31
CA LYS A 74 -32.29 -0.86 -3.17
C LYS A 74 -31.73 -1.34 -4.50
N ARG A 75 -30.53 -1.84 -4.51
CA ARG A 75 -29.83 -2.43 -5.66
C ARG A 75 -28.83 -3.47 -5.21
N ASP A 76 -28.50 -4.40 -6.09
CA ASP A 76 -27.37 -5.27 -5.88
C ASP A 76 -26.03 -4.54 -6.13
N PRO A 77 -24.93 -4.97 -5.50
CA PRO A 77 -23.61 -4.39 -5.73
C PRO A 77 -23.01 -4.84 -7.06
N THR A 78 -22.06 -4.06 -7.55
CA THR A 78 -21.09 -4.52 -8.54
C THR A 78 -19.96 -5.31 -7.85
N ILE A 79 -19.29 -6.17 -8.62
CA ILE A 79 -18.09 -6.86 -8.12
C ILE A 79 -16.97 -5.85 -7.72
N THR A 80 -16.91 -4.70 -8.37
CA THR A 80 -15.97 -3.63 -8.04
C THR A 80 -16.21 -3.09 -6.64
N GLU A 81 -17.48 -2.81 -6.29
CA GLU A 81 -17.83 -2.31 -4.95
C GLU A 81 -17.47 -3.32 -3.86
N ILE A 82 -17.78 -4.59 -4.05
CA ILE A 82 -17.42 -5.65 -3.10
C ILE A 82 -15.89 -5.79 -2.96
N LYS A 83 -15.15 -5.81 -4.06
CA LYS A 83 -13.68 -5.91 -4.02
C LYS A 83 -13.02 -4.69 -3.40
N MET A 84 -13.55 -3.50 -3.64
CA MET A 84 -13.09 -2.27 -3.00
C MET A 84 -13.30 -2.32 -1.47
N ILE A 85 -14.52 -2.68 -1.04
CA ILE A 85 -14.85 -2.80 0.39
C ILE A 85 -13.99 -3.89 1.04
N ASP A 86 -13.81 -5.03 0.38
CA ASP A 86 -12.94 -6.13 0.83
C ASP A 86 -11.50 -5.66 1.07
N THR A 87 -10.99 -4.78 0.22
CA THR A 87 -9.66 -4.18 0.41
C THR A 87 -9.61 -3.33 1.69
N TYR A 88 -10.56 -2.42 1.88
CA TYR A 88 -10.63 -1.59 3.08
C TYR A 88 -10.81 -2.40 4.37
N TRP A 89 -11.49 -3.52 4.30
CA TRP A 89 -11.77 -4.39 5.45
C TRP A 89 -10.82 -5.58 5.59
N SER A 90 -9.83 -5.68 4.74
CA SER A 90 -8.74 -6.64 4.91
C SER A 90 -7.92 -6.35 6.17
N ASP A 91 -7.27 -7.35 6.73
CA ASP A 91 -6.37 -7.17 7.89
C ASP A 91 -5.20 -6.22 7.56
N HIS A 92 -4.79 -6.18 6.29
CA HIS A 92 -3.78 -5.26 5.78
C HIS A 92 -4.12 -3.79 6.02
N CYS A 93 -5.38 -3.38 5.78
CA CYS A 93 -5.84 -2.00 5.95
C CYS A 93 -6.44 -1.76 7.35
N ARG A 94 -7.21 -2.71 7.88
CA ARG A 94 -7.97 -2.55 9.13
C ARG A 94 -7.20 -2.96 10.38
N HIS A 95 -6.12 -3.72 10.23
CA HIS A 95 -5.27 -4.20 11.33
C HIS A 95 -6.04 -4.98 12.41
N THR A 96 -6.98 -5.83 12.04
CA THR A 96 -7.84 -6.60 12.95
C THR A 96 -7.05 -7.49 13.90
N THR A 97 -5.92 -8.05 13.43
CA THR A 97 -5.00 -8.84 14.28
C THR A 97 -4.46 -8.00 15.44
N PHE A 98 -4.07 -6.75 15.21
CA PHE A 98 -3.64 -5.83 16.27
C PHE A 98 -4.81 -5.30 17.11
N GLY A 99 -6.04 -5.40 16.61
CA GLY A 99 -7.28 -5.11 17.32
C GLY A 99 -7.72 -6.22 18.28
N THR A 100 -7.04 -7.38 18.29
CA THR A 100 -7.37 -8.50 19.18
C THR A 100 -7.47 -8.04 20.64
N ILE A 101 -8.60 -8.31 21.27
CA ILE A 101 -8.87 -7.94 22.66
C ILE A 101 -8.09 -8.84 23.61
N LEU A 102 -7.46 -8.22 24.59
CA LEU A 102 -6.70 -8.89 25.64
C LEU A 102 -7.59 -8.99 26.91
N ASP A 103 -8.43 -10.02 26.97
CA ASP A 103 -9.40 -10.19 28.03
C ASP A 103 -8.78 -10.82 29.27
N ASP A 104 -8.08 -11.95 29.12
CA ASP A 104 -7.38 -12.68 30.17
C ASP A 104 -5.87 -12.61 29.93
N VAL A 105 -5.16 -12.00 30.89
CA VAL A 105 -3.70 -11.81 30.81
C VAL A 105 -3.06 -12.45 32.03
N GLN A 106 -2.27 -13.48 31.78
CA GLN A 106 -1.48 -14.18 32.80
C GLN A 106 0.01 -13.98 32.51
N ILE A 107 0.75 -13.52 33.50
CA ILE A 107 2.17 -13.19 33.37
C ILE A 107 2.95 -13.87 34.50
N ASP A 108 3.89 -14.73 34.15
CA ASP A 108 4.72 -15.46 35.10
C ASP A 108 6.07 -14.76 35.38
N ASP A 109 6.43 -13.75 34.60
CA ASP A 109 7.66 -12.98 34.75
C ASP A 109 7.39 -11.66 35.48
N ALA A 110 8.13 -11.38 36.57
CA ALA A 110 7.92 -10.21 37.39
C ALA A 110 8.22 -8.88 36.69
N VAL A 111 9.22 -8.86 35.77
CA VAL A 111 9.58 -7.65 35.01
C VAL A 111 8.48 -7.33 33.99
N VAL A 112 7.97 -8.36 33.32
CA VAL A 112 6.86 -8.21 32.38
C VAL A 112 5.58 -7.82 33.11
N GLN A 113 5.32 -8.35 34.30
CA GLN A 113 4.17 -7.95 35.13
C GLN A 113 4.25 -6.46 35.51
N GLU A 114 5.42 -5.99 35.97
CA GLU A 114 5.63 -4.56 36.27
C GLU A 114 5.38 -3.67 35.05
N ALA A 115 5.87 -4.09 33.87
CA ALA A 115 5.64 -3.36 32.64
C ALA A 115 4.14 -3.31 32.26
N PHE A 116 3.42 -4.40 32.46
CA PHE A 116 1.97 -4.46 32.25
C PHE A 116 1.19 -3.58 33.23
N ASP A 117 1.58 -3.57 34.49
CA ASP A 117 0.96 -2.71 35.52
C ASP A 117 1.18 -1.22 35.16
N ARG A 118 2.36 -0.86 34.67
CA ARG A 118 2.64 0.49 34.16
C ARG A 118 1.78 0.83 32.93
N TYR A 119 1.57 -0.12 32.02
CA TYR A 119 0.66 0.06 30.89
C TYR A 119 -0.77 0.35 31.39
N MET A 120 -1.27 -0.41 32.37
CA MET A 120 -2.61 -0.19 32.93
C MET A 120 -2.73 1.18 33.61
N ALA A 121 -1.68 1.61 34.33
CA ALA A 121 -1.63 2.95 34.92
C ALA A 121 -1.64 4.06 33.88
N MET A 122 -0.86 3.91 32.79
CA MET A 122 -0.88 4.86 31.66
C MET A 122 -2.26 4.94 31.00
N ARG A 123 -2.98 3.81 30.88
CA ARG A 123 -4.36 3.82 30.35
C ARG A 123 -5.29 4.68 31.20
N ALA A 124 -5.24 4.51 32.53
CA ALA A 124 -6.04 5.30 33.47
C ALA A 124 -5.67 6.79 33.36
N ASP A 125 -4.38 7.10 33.40
CA ASP A 125 -3.89 8.48 33.31
C ASP A 125 -4.27 9.18 31.99
N LEU A 126 -4.36 8.44 30.89
CA LEU A 126 -4.79 8.93 29.59
C LEU A 126 -6.31 8.89 29.37
N GLY A 127 -7.11 8.51 30.38
CA GLY A 127 -8.57 8.40 30.29
C GLY A 127 -9.04 7.35 29.27
N ARG A 128 -8.30 6.24 29.14
CA ARG A 128 -8.54 5.19 28.14
C ARG A 128 -9.21 3.93 28.73
N GLU A 129 -9.72 3.97 29.94
CA GLU A 129 -10.32 2.81 30.60
C GLU A 129 -11.47 2.21 29.78
N ASN A 130 -12.26 3.07 29.11
CA ASN A 130 -13.37 2.66 28.25
C ASN A 130 -12.97 2.29 26.81
N LYS A 131 -11.67 2.34 26.46
CA LYS A 131 -11.19 1.92 25.14
C LYS A 131 -10.79 0.43 25.18
N PRO A 132 -10.89 -0.29 24.06
CA PRO A 132 -10.45 -1.69 24.00
C PRO A 132 -9.00 -1.85 24.49
N ARG A 133 -8.76 -2.84 25.33
CA ARG A 133 -7.42 -3.28 25.69
C ARG A 133 -6.98 -4.28 24.63
N CYS A 134 -6.17 -3.84 23.66
CA CYS A 134 -5.75 -4.65 22.53
C CYS A 134 -4.25 -4.46 22.24
N MET A 135 -3.70 -5.27 21.34
CA MET A 135 -2.29 -5.21 20.97
C MET A 135 -1.89 -3.83 20.41
N MET A 136 -2.75 -3.19 19.62
CA MET A 136 -2.51 -1.84 19.10
C MET A 136 -2.46 -0.79 20.21
N ASP A 137 -3.34 -0.90 21.20
CA ASP A 137 -3.31 0.00 22.36
C ASP A 137 -2.02 -0.16 23.17
N LEU A 138 -1.62 -1.40 23.43
CA LEU A 138 -0.36 -1.74 24.10
C LEU A 138 0.85 -1.19 23.34
N ALA A 139 0.91 -1.37 22.02
CA ALA A 139 2.01 -0.92 21.19
C ALA A 139 2.14 0.62 21.11
N THR A 140 1.01 1.35 21.20
CA THR A 140 0.99 2.81 20.96
C THR A 140 0.87 3.66 22.23
N ILE A 141 0.65 3.05 23.40
CA ILE A 141 0.38 3.78 24.65
C ILE A 141 1.55 4.66 25.08
N GLY A 142 2.79 4.18 24.91
CA GLY A 142 3.98 4.93 25.27
C GLY A 142 4.12 6.26 24.50
N ALA A 143 3.82 6.25 23.20
CA ALA A 143 3.82 7.46 22.40
C ALA A 143 2.75 8.46 22.86
N LYS A 144 1.55 7.96 23.21
CA LYS A 144 0.47 8.81 23.73
C LYS A 144 0.84 9.45 25.09
N GLU A 145 1.51 8.70 25.95
CA GLU A 145 2.01 9.19 27.23
C GLU A 145 3.09 10.27 27.04
N LEU A 146 4.08 10.03 26.18
CA LEU A 146 5.12 11.00 25.85
C LEU A 146 4.53 12.28 25.24
N LYS A 147 3.49 12.16 24.43
CA LYS A 147 2.76 13.30 23.87
C LYS A 147 2.08 14.11 24.99
N LYS A 148 1.38 13.46 25.92
CA LYS A 148 0.73 14.11 27.07
C LYS A 148 1.76 14.87 27.94
N GLN A 149 2.94 14.29 28.13
CA GLN A 149 4.06 14.92 28.84
C GLN A 149 4.70 16.09 28.10
N GLY A 150 4.31 16.36 26.85
CA GLY A 150 4.87 17.42 26.01
C GLY A 150 6.29 17.14 25.47
N ILE A 151 6.74 15.88 25.55
CA ILE A 151 8.06 15.48 25.03
C ILE A 151 8.04 15.49 23.50
N LEU A 152 6.92 15.09 22.89
CA LEU A 152 6.76 15.02 21.44
C LEU A 152 6.25 16.34 20.82
N LYS A 153 6.67 17.49 21.35
CA LYS A 153 6.23 18.83 20.90
C LYS A 153 6.61 19.15 19.45
N ASN A 154 7.64 18.48 18.93
CA ASN A 154 8.11 18.67 17.56
C ASN A 154 7.41 17.71 16.56
N LEU A 155 6.59 16.77 17.05
CA LEU A 155 5.80 15.93 16.17
C LEU A 155 4.87 16.80 15.33
N ASP A 156 4.93 16.64 14.01
CA ASP A 156 4.05 17.34 13.09
C ASP A 156 2.82 16.49 12.84
N GLU A 157 1.66 17.00 13.22
CA GLU A 157 0.38 16.30 13.08
C GLU A 157 -0.48 17.00 12.06
N SER A 158 -1.00 16.24 11.13
CA SER A 158 -1.98 16.71 10.13
C SER A 158 -2.92 15.55 9.77
N GLU A 159 -3.96 15.83 9.00
CA GLU A 159 -4.82 14.76 8.45
C GLU A 159 -4.13 13.94 7.35
N GLU A 160 -3.03 14.42 6.80
CA GLU A 160 -2.18 13.68 5.85
C GLU A 160 -1.06 12.97 6.61
N ILE A 161 -1.35 11.80 7.18
CA ILE A 161 -0.38 11.03 8.00
C ILE A 161 0.08 9.79 7.21
N ASN A 162 0.91 9.99 6.20
CA ASN A 162 1.51 8.88 5.44
C ASN A 162 2.92 8.52 5.94
N ALA A 163 3.59 9.43 6.66
CA ALA A 163 4.89 9.22 7.28
C ALA A 163 4.97 9.93 8.63
N CYS A 164 5.76 9.39 9.55
CA CYS A 164 6.06 10.11 10.80
C CYS A 164 6.86 11.37 10.48
N THR A 165 6.33 12.53 10.85
CA THR A 165 6.92 13.82 10.50
C THR A 165 7.30 14.61 11.74
N VAL A 166 8.52 15.12 11.77
CA VAL A 166 9.10 15.92 12.87
C VAL A 166 9.55 17.27 12.36
N LYS A 167 9.19 18.34 13.08
CA LYS A 167 9.64 19.70 12.82
C LYS A 167 11.07 19.85 13.31
N ILE A 168 11.95 20.30 12.43
CA ILE A 168 13.37 20.53 12.74
C ILE A 168 13.82 21.91 12.25
N LYS A 169 14.95 22.38 12.75
CA LYS A 169 15.68 23.51 12.22
C LYS A 169 16.88 23.02 11.43
N CYS A 170 17.06 23.54 10.23
CA CYS A 170 18.24 23.27 9.41
C CYS A 170 19.02 24.55 9.17
N ASP A 171 20.32 24.53 9.36
CA ASP A 171 21.21 25.59 8.89
C ASP A 171 21.41 25.46 7.38
N VAL A 172 20.86 26.41 6.62
CA VAL A 172 21.05 26.50 5.18
C VAL A 172 21.82 27.73 4.84
N ASN A 173 23.12 27.57 4.54
CA ASN A 173 24.07 28.67 4.25
C ASN A 173 24.14 29.74 5.35
N GLY A 174 24.14 29.33 6.62
CA GLY A 174 24.21 30.20 7.77
C GLY A 174 22.89 30.86 8.18
N LYS A 175 21.77 30.36 7.68
CA LYS A 175 20.42 30.78 8.08
C LYS A 175 19.64 29.59 8.56
N ASP A 176 18.97 29.72 9.71
CA ASP A 176 18.05 28.71 10.23
C ASP A 176 16.74 28.73 9.43
N GLU A 177 16.40 27.58 8.85
CA GLU A 177 15.15 27.34 8.16
C GLU A 177 14.30 26.29 8.89
N ASP A 178 13.00 26.45 8.83
CA ASP A 178 12.04 25.44 9.30
C ASP A 178 11.89 24.33 8.27
N TRP A 179 12.19 23.10 8.69
CA TRP A 179 12.10 21.90 7.85
C TRP A 179 11.23 20.85 8.50
N LEU A 180 10.67 19.97 7.68
CA LEU A 180 10.01 18.74 8.06
C LEU A 180 10.94 17.58 7.74
N PHE A 181 11.20 16.75 8.75
CA PHE A 181 11.94 15.49 8.63
C PHE A 181 10.95 14.34 8.71
N LEU A 182 10.95 13.48 7.71
CA LEU A 182 9.98 12.41 7.54
C LEU A 182 10.67 11.05 7.67
N PHE A 183 10.04 10.15 8.40
CA PHE A 183 10.44 8.74 8.50
C PHE A 183 9.27 7.84 8.13
N LYS A 184 9.52 6.89 7.27
CA LYS A 184 8.58 5.83 6.91
C LYS A 184 9.28 4.48 6.91
N ASN A 185 8.61 3.47 7.44
CA ASN A 185 8.95 2.07 7.20
C ASN A 185 7.76 1.36 6.53
N GLU A 186 8.07 0.49 5.60
CA GLU A 186 7.11 -0.30 4.85
C GLU A 186 7.40 -1.78 5.04
N THR A 187 6.37 -2.56 5.37
CA THR A 187 6.47 -4.01 5.50
C THR A 187 5.85 -4.65 4.27
N HIS A 188 6.64 -5.41 3.52
CA HIS A 188 6.21 -6.00 2.24
C HIS A 188 6.50 -7.50 2.18
N ASN A 189 6.00 -8.24 3.17
CA ASN A 189 6.32 -9.65 3.42
C ASN A 189 5.73 -10.59 2.36
N HIS A 190 4.41 -10.51 2.11
CA HIS A 190 3.69 -11.42 1.23
C HIS A 190 4.16 -11.34 -0.22
N PRO A 191 4.24 -10.17 -0.86
CA PRO A 191 4.75 -10.08 -2.23
C PRO A 191 6.20 -10.54 -2.36
N THR A 192 7.05 -10.25 -1.39
CA THR A 192 8.46 -10.69 -1.39
C THR A 192 8.60 -12.20 -1.19
N GLU A 193 7.70 -12.83 -0.44
CA GLU A 193 7.65 -14.29 -0.30
C GLU A 193 7.33 -14.99 -1.62
N ILE A 194 6.45 -14.40 -2.44
CA ILE A 194 5.93 -15.00 -3.68
C ILE A 194 6.87 -14.68 -4.86
N GLU A 195 7.24 -13.43 -5.01
CA GLU A 195 8.12 -12.92 -6.10
C GLU A 195 9.15 -11.97 -5.48
N PRO A 196 10.30 -12.53 -5.05
CA PRO A 196 11.23 -11.81 -4.18
C PRO A 196 11.86 -10.57 -4.80
N PHE A 197 12.11 -10.54 -6.11
CA PHE A 197 12.70 -9.39 -6.77
C PHE A 197 11.73 -8.20 -6.80
N GLY A 198 10.54 -8.39 -7.35
CA GLY A 198 9.52 -7.35 -7.45
C GLY A 198 8.98 -6.95 -6.09
N GLY A 199 8.75 -7.91 -5.18
CA GLY A 199 8.29 -7.63 -3.84
C GLY A 199 9.26 -6.75 -3.04
N ALA A 200 10.55 -7.04 -3.07
CA ALA A 200 11.55 -6.22 -2.38
C ALA A 200 11.78 -4.85 -3.07
N ALA A 201 11.71 -4.81 -4.40
CA ALA A 201 11.77 -3.55 -5.16
C ALA A 201 10.57 -2.64 -4.81
N THR A 202 9.37 -3.21 -4.73
CA THR A 202 8.15 -2.47 -4.35
C THR A 202 8.17 -2.05 -2.88
N CYS A 203 8.78 -2.84 -2.00
CA CYS A 203 8.96 -2.49 -0.58
C CYS A 203 9.63 -1.11 -0.43
N ILE A 204 10.75 -0.89 -1.11
CA ILE A 204 11.42 0.41 -1.06
C ILE A 204 10.67 1.48 -1.87
N GLY A 205 10.06 1.13 -3.00
CA GLY A 205 9.27 2.06 -3.82
C GLY A 205 8.08 2.65 -3.03
N GLY A 206 7.31 1.81 -2.33
CA GLY A 206 6.22 2.23 -1.46
C GLY A 206 6.71 3.10 -0.30
N ALA A 207 7.78 2.65 0.37
CA ALA A 207 8.40 3.43 1.46
C ALA A 207 8.81 4.85 1.03
N ILE A 208 9.22 5.05 -0.23
CA ILE A 208 9.59 6.36 -0.78
C ILE A 208 8.36 7.22 -1.04
N ARG A 209 7.29 6.65 -1.62
CA ARG A 209 6.11 7.43 -2.02
C ARG A 209 5.33 8.03 -0.86
N ASP A 210 5.30 7.37 0.29
CA ASP A 210 4.64 7.93 1.47
C ASP A 210 5.23 9.29 1.90
N PRO A 211 6.56 9.45 2.08
CA PRO A 211 7.16 10.76 2.28
C PRO A 211 6.95 11.74 1.12
N LEU A 212 6.90 11.26 -0.15
CA LEU A 212 6.53 12.12 -1.28
C LEU A 212 5.13 12.70 -1.11
N SER A 213 4.17 11.95 -0.57
CA SER A 213 2.85 12.47 -0.21
C SER A 213 2.94 13.67 0.76
N GLY A 214 3.95 13.68 1.63
CA GLY A 214 4.31 14.82 2.49
C GLY A 214 5.10 15.93 1.77
N ARG A 215 5.20 15.93 0.44
CA ARG A 215 5.97 16.88 -0.41
C ARG A 215 7.46 16.88 -0.04
N SER A 216 8.02 15.74 0.32
CA SER A 216 9.43 15.62 0.69
C SER A 216 10.27 14.97 -0.41
N TYR A 217 11.58 15.06 -0.25
CA TYR A 217 12.57 14.31 -1.02
C TYR A 217 13.21 13.27 -0.11
N VAL A 218 13.32 12.02 -0.58
CA VAL A 218 13.92 10.93 0.18
C VAL A 218 15.41 10.88 -0.07
N TYR A 219 16.21 10.90 0.99
CA TYR A 219 17.66 11.01 0.95
C TYR A 219 18.39 9.69 1.24
N GLN A 220 17.78 8.80 2.02
CA GLN A 220 18.42 7.56 2.44
C GLN A 220 17.40 6.47 2.73
N ALA A 221 17.77 5.24 2.40
CA ALA A 221 17.02 4.03 2.75
C ALA A 221 17.75 3.18 3.80
N MET A 222 16.97 2.32 4.45
CA MET A 222 17.42 1.26 5.35
C MET A 222 16.63 -0.01 5.03
N ARG A 223 17.17 -1.18 5.39
CA ARG A 223 16.53 -2.46 5.14
C ARG A 223 16.71 -3.39 6.34
N VAL A 224 15.62 -4.00 6.80
CA VAL A 224 15.63 -5.05 7.81
C VAL A 224 14.85 -6.25 7.29
N THR A 225 15.45 -7.43 7.36
CA THR A 225 14.82 -8.66 6.83
C THR A 225 14.89 -9.81 7.82
N GLY A 226 13.95 -10.73 7.69
CA GLY A 226 13.96 -12.01 8.39
C GLY A 226 13.71 -13.17 7.44
N ALA A 227 14.56 -14.20 7.49
CA ALA A 227 14.49 -15.38 6.63
C ALA A 227 14.87 -16.64 7.40
N GLY A 228 14.53 -17.81 6.84
CA GLY A 228 15.15 -19.07 7.24
C GLY A 228 16.60 -19.13 6.78
N ASP A 229 17.32 -20.18 7.20
CA ASP A 229 18.72 -20.39 6.82
C ASP A 229 18.88 -20.53 5.30
N PRO A 230 19.58 -19.61 4.62
CA PRO A 230 19.79 -19.65 3.17
C PRO A 230 20.75 -20.76 2.72
N LEU A 231 21.45 -21.39 3.65
CA LEU A 231 22.37 -22.50 3.34
C LEU A 231 21.68 -23.85 3.31
N LYS A 232 20.40 -23.94 3.69
CA LYS A 232 19.64 -25.19 3.61
C LYS A 232 19.56 -25.72 2.18
N PRO A 233 19.71 -27.05 1.99
CA PRO A 233 19.57 -27.69 0.70
C PRO A 233 18.19 -27.40 0.06
N VAL A 234 18.16 -27.33 -1.28
CA VAL A 234 16.91 -27.14 -2.04
C VAL A 234 15.91 -28.27 -1.78
N SER A 235 16.42 -29.48 -1.51
CA SER A 235 15.61 -30.68 -1.16
C SER A 235 14.79 -30.50 0.12
N GLU A 236 15.22 -29.63 1.06
CA GLU A 236 14.54 -29.37 2.32
C GLU A 236 13.50 -28.21 2.21
N THR A 237 13.32 -27.65 1.01
CA THR A 237 12.31 -26.62 0.80
C THR A 237 10.91 -27.15 1.05
N LEU A 238 10.13 -26.47 1.89
CA LEU A 238 8.75 -26.82 2.16
C LEU A 238 7.89 -26.77 0.88
N PRO A 239 6.87 -27.64 0.78
CA PRO A 239 5.90 -27.57 -0.31
C PRO A 239 5.27 -26.19 -0.40
N GLY A 240 5.05 -25.67 -1.62
CA GLY A 240 4.45 -24.36 -1.86
C GLY A 240 5.36 -23.16 -1.52
N LYS A 241 6.64 -23.37 -1.17
CA LYS A 241 7.61 -22.32 -0.86
C LYS A 241 8.76 -22.27 -1.86
N LEU A 242 9.38 -21.10 -1.98
CA LEU A 242 10.65 -20.95 -2.68
C LEU A 242 11.82 -21.39 -1.79
N PRO A 243 12.93 -21.91 -2.37
CA PRO A 243 14.15 -22.17 -1.61
C PRO A 243 14.65 -20.92 -0.89
N GLN A 244 15.05 -21.04 0.39
CA GLN A 244 15.45 -19.88 1.20
C GLN A 244 16.61 -19.10 0.57
N ARG A 245 17.58 -19.76 -0.04
CA ARG A 245 18.67 -19.09 -0.75
C ARG A 245 18.17 -18.25 -1.92
N LYS A 246 17.24 -18.79 -2.73
CA LYS A 246 16.63 -18.04 -3.84
C LYS A 246 15.89 -16.81 -3.32
N LEU A 247 15.08 -17.00 -2.28
CA LEU A 247 14.30 -15.93 -1.65
C LEU A 247 15.21 -14.78 -1.18
N VAL A 248 16.24 -15.09 -0.38
CA VAL A 248 17.15 -14.10 0.22
C VAL A 248 17.94 -13.34 -0.85
N THR A 249 18.59 -14.08 -1.77
CA THR A 249 19.47 -13.43 -2.76
C THR A 249 18.70 -12.62 -3.79
N THR A 250 17.53 -13.10 -4.21
CA THR A 250 16.69 -12.41 -5.20
C THR A 250 16.02 -11.17 -4.60
N ALA A 251 15.57 -11.23 -3.35
CA ALA A 251 15.02 -10.07 -2.65
C ALA A 251 16.09 -8.96 -2.45
N ALA A 252 17.31 -9.36 -2.04
CA ALA A 252 18.42 -8.41 -1.93
C ALA A 252 18.76 -7.76 -3.28
N ALA A 253 18.74 -8.53 -4.38
CA ALA A 253 18.96 -8.02 -5.72
C ALA A 253 17.85 -7.02 -6.16
N GLY A 254 16.58 -7.31 -5.85
CA GLY A 254 15.45 -6.44 -6.17
C GLY A 254 15.53 -5.09 -5.43
N TYR A 255 15.77 -5.11 -4.14
CA TYR A 255 15.93 -3.91 -3.33
C TYR A 255 17.11 -3.05 -3.80
N SER A 256 18.27 -3.67 -4.01
CA SER A 256 19.47 -3.01 -4.51
C SER A 256 19.29 -2.44 -5.92
N SER A 257 18.66 -3.19 -6.82
CA SER A 257 18.39 -2.74 -8.19
C SER A 257 17.53 -1.48 -8.21
N TYR A 258 16.48 -1.45 -7.41
CA TYR A 258 15.59 -0.28 -7.32
C TYR A 258 16.34 0.94 -6.79
N GLY A 259 17.02 0.81 -5.66
CA GLY A 259 17.80 1.89 -5.06
C GLY A 259 18.88 2.46 -5.99
N ASN A 260 19.60 1.58 -6.70
CA ASN A 260 20.62 1.99 -7.67
C ASN A 260 20.04 2.80 -8.84
N GLN A 261 18.87 2.41 -9.36
CA GLN A 261 18.23 3.11 -10.49
C GLN A 261 17.75 4.52 -10.12
N ILE A 262 17.34 4.73 -8.87
CA ILE A 262 16.91 6.05 -8.40
C ILE A 262 18.07 6.86 -7.77
N GLY A 263 19.21 6.26 -7.53
CA GLY A 263 20.35 6.88 -6.88
C GLY A 263 20.16 7.09 -5.37
N LEU A 264 19.49 6.14 -4.71
CA LEU A 264 19.23 6.15 -3.27
C LEU A 264 20.10 5.12 -2.56
N ALA A 265 20.97 5.57 -1.68
CA ALA A 265 21.82 4.68 -0.89
C ALA A 265 21.01 3.99 0.22
N THR A 266 21.28 2.70 0.43
CA THR A 266 20.83 1.97 1.63
C THR A 266 21.94 2.06 2.69
N GLY A 267 21.74 2.92 3.69
CA GLY A 267 22.76 3.22 4.70
C GLY A 267 22.90 2.16 5.79
N GLN A 268 21.88 1.33 5.98
CA GLN A 268 21.87 0.22 6.94
C GLN A 268 21.12 -0.97 6.36
N VAL A 269 21.69 -2.19 6.52
CA VAL A 269 21.07 -3.45 6.17
C VAL A 269 21.30 -4.44 7.30
N ASP A 270 20.21 -4.92 7.90
CA ASP A 270 20.24 -5.97 8.91
C ASP A 270 19.40 -7.16 8.43
N GLU A 271 20.01 -8.34 8.35
CA GLU A 271 19.34 -9.58 7.99
C GLU A 271 19.38 -10.56 9.17
N ILE A 272 18.19 -10.99 9.60
CA ILE A 272 18.01 -11.92 10.74
C ILE A 272 17.63 -13.29 10.18
N TYR A 273 18.34 -14.32 10.59
CA TYR A 273 18.04 -15.70 10.20
C TYR A 273 17.49 -16.48 11.39
N HIS A 274 16.24 -16.93 11.25
CA HIS A 274 15.57 -17.73 12.27
C HIS A 274 14.60 -18.72 11.63
N PRO A 275 14.49 -19.97 12.13
CA PRO A 275 13.58 -20.97 11.55
C PRO A 275 12.13 -20.56 11.43
N GLY A 276 11.65 -19.68 12.34
CA GLY A 276 10.28 -19.14 12.30
C GLY A 276 9.95 -18.37 11.04
N TYR A 277 10.94 -17.73 10.41
CA TYR A 277 10.73 -16.98 9.16
C TYR A 277 10.58 -17.86 7.91
N VAL A 278 10.71 -19.19 8.04
CA VAL A 278 10.35 -20.11 6.95
C VAL A 278 8.84 -20.10 6.70
N ALA A 279 8.03 -19.86 7.74
CA ALA A 279 6.58 -19.72 7.61
C ALA A 279 6.19 -18.49 6.77
N LYS A 280 6.85 -17.36 7.02
CA LYS A 280 6.67 -16.10 6.30
C LYS A 280 7.95 -15.27 6.39
N ARG A 281 8.50 -14.86 5.24
CA ARG A 281 9.60 -13.90 5.19
C ARG A 281 9.18 -12.55 5.76
N MET A 282 10.08 -11.90 6.48
CA MET A 282 9.97 -10.49 6.85
C MET A 282 10.81 -9.65 5.87
N GLU A 283 10.19 -8.67 5.24
CA GLU A 283 10.84 -7.68 4.39
C GLU A 283 10.38 -6.30 4.83
N ILE A 284 11.29 -5.50 5.38
CA ILE A 284 11.03 -4.15 5.82
C ILE A 284 11.99 -3.20 5.10
N GLY A 285 11.43 -2.25 4.38
CA GLY A 285 12.12 -1.09 3.86
C GLY A 285 11.82 0.13 4.72
N ALA A 286 12.82 0.93 5.03
CA ALA A 286 12.62 2.20 5.71
C ALA A 286 13.38 3.31 5.00
N VAL A 287 12.86 4.54 5.09
CA VAL A 287 13.48 5.70 4.47
C VAL A 287 13.38 6.93 5.35
N VAL A 288 14.28 7.87 5.10
CA VAL A 288 14.20 9.22 5.63
C VAL A 288 14.11 10.23 4.50
N GLY A 289 13.18 11.17 4.64
CA GLY A 289 12.98 12.28 3.73
C GLY A 289 12.99 13.60 4.46
N ALA A 290 13.13 14.69 3.72
CA ALA A 290 13.04 16.03 4.27
C ALA A 290 12.54 17.04 3.24
N THR A 291 11.94 18.13 3.71
CA THR A 291 11.47 19.23 2.88
C THR A 291 11.45 20.53 3.69
N PRO A 292 11.69 21.71 3.07
CA PRO A 292 11.36 22.98 3.71
C PRO A 292 9.88 23.03 4.09
N ALA A 293 9.55 23.43 5.31
CA ALA A 293 8.16 23.51 5.77
C ALA A 293 7.31 24.45 4.89
N SER A 294 7.93 25.45 4.27
CA SER A 294 7.29 26.40 3.34
C SER A 294 6.84 25.79 2.02
N HIS A 295 7.30 24.57 1.67
CA HIS A 295 6.86 23.88 0.45
C HIS A 295 5.53 23.14 0.64
N VAL A 296 5.11 22.89 1.87
CA VAL A 296 3.94 22.06 2.19
C VAL A 296 2.71 22.91 2.39
N ARG A 297 1.80 22.87 1.40
CA ARG A 297 0.45 23.39 1.52
C ARG A 297 -0.43 22.29 2.11
N ARG A 298 -1.23 22.61 3.13
CA ARG A 298 -2.15 21.68 3.79
C ARG A 298 -3.53 22.28 3.79
N GLU A 299 -4.31 21.93 2.77
CA GLU A 299 -5.68 22.36 2.62
C GLU A 299 -6.56 21.15 2.32
N CYS A 300 -7.72 21.07 2.95
CA CYS A 300 -8.73 20.09 2.55
C CYS A 300 -9.20 20.42 1.12
N PRO A 301 -9.24 19.44 0.23
CA PRO A 301 -9.81 19.63 -1.09
C PRO A 301 -11.28 20.06 -0.99
N ALA A 302 -11.67 21.02 -1.82
CA ALA A 302 -13.00 21.61 -1.86
C ALA A 302 -13.75 21.20 -3.14
N PRO A 303 -15.09 21.24 -3.17
CA PRO A 303 -15.86 20.99 -4.38
C PRO A 303 -15.38 21.83 -5.56
N GLY A 304 -15.15 21.18 -6.70
CA GLY A 304 -14.56 21.78 -7.89
C GLY A 304 -13.06 21.50 -8.06
N ASP A 305 -12.33 21.15 -6.99
CA ASP A 305 -10.93 20.73 -7.11
C ASP A 305 -10.79 19.49 -7.98
N VAL A 306 -9.64 19.39 -8.64
CA VAL A 306 -9.33 18.34 -9.61
C VAL A 306 -8.30 17.39 -9.03
N ILE A 307 -8.55 16.09 -9.16
CA ILE A 307 -7.55 15.08 -8.81
C ILE A 307 -6.81 14.67 -10.07
N VAL A 308 -5.51 14.82 -10.04
CA VAL A 308 -4.60 14.43 -11.11
C VAL A 308 -3.88 13.15 -10.70
N LEU A 309 -3.94 12.13 -11.55
CA LEU A 309 -3.10 10.94 -11.48
C LEU A 309 -1.76 11.27 -12.13
N LEU A 310 -0.69 11.18 -11.34
CA LEU A 310 0.67 11.53 -11.74
C LEU A 310 1.55 10.28 -11.74
N GLY A 311 2.32 10.06 -12.79
CA GLY A 311 3.36 9.03 -12.83
C GLY A 311 3.07 7.86 -13.74
N GLY A 312 3.17 6.63 -13.23
CA GLY A 312 3.06 5.40 -13.99
C GLY A 312 1.65 5.07 -14.50
N ARG A 313 1.59 4.10 -15.39
CA ARG A 313 0.32 3.59 -15.97
C ARG A 313 -0.18 2.37 -15.20
N THR A 314 -1.49 2.14 -15.24
CA THR A 314 -2.17 1.03 -14.58
C THR A 314 -2.07 -0.28 -15.37
N GLY A 315 -1.72 -1.35 -14.70
CA GLY A 315 -1.75 -2.73 -15.20
C GLY A 315 -2.52 -3.65 -14.25
N ARG A 316 -2.42 -4.97 -14.44
CA ARG A 316 -2.98 -5.98 -13.51
C ARG A 316 -2.13 -6.22 -12.29
N ASP A 317 -0.93 -5.69 -12.26
CA ASP A 317 0.00 -5.85 -11.15
C ASP A 317 -0.58 -5.23 -9.87
N GLY A 318 -0.54 -5.99 -8.78
CA GLY A 318 -1.08 -5.61 -7.48
C GLY A 318 -2.60 -5.75 -7.32
N VAL A 319 -3.31 -6.31 -8.32
CA VAL A 319 -4.75 -6.59 -8.16
C VAL A 319 -4.95 -7.65 -7.07
N GLY A 320 -5.61 -7.27 -5.98
CA GLY A 320 -5.84 -8.14 -4.83
C GLY A 320 -4.63 -8.28 -3.89
N GLY A 321 -3.59 -7.46 -4.01
CA GLY A 321 -2.39 -7.52 -3.17
C GLY A 321 -2.67 -7.35 -1.68
N ALA A 322 -3.48 -6.38 -1.29
CA ALA A 322 -3.88 -6.14 0.10
C ALA A 322 -4.68 -7.31 0.68
N THR A 323 -5.64 -7.84 -0.05
CA THR A 323 -6.46 -8.99 0.40
C THR A 323 -5.64 -10.28 0.45
N GLY A 324 -4.74 -10.51 -0.52
CA GLY A 324 -3.79 -11.62 -0.52
C GLY A 324 -2.83 -11.56 0.67
N SER A 325 -2.34 -10.38 1.02
CA SER A 325 -1.47 -10.15 2.18
C SER A 325 -2.16 -10.47 3.52
N SER A 326 -3.50 -10.42 3.56
CA SER A 326 -4.33 -10.72 4.73
C SER A 326 -4.63 -12.21 4.91
N LYS A 327 -4.21 -13.07 3.96
CA LYS A 327 -4.49 -14.52 3.96
C LYS A 327 -3.26 -15.34 4.35
N ALA A 328 -3.51 -16.53 4.89
CA ALA A 328 -2.46 -17.51 5.11
C ALA A 328 -1.90 -18.03 3.77
N HIS A 329 -0.59 -18.18 3.70
CA HIS A 329 0.07 -18.80 2.55
C HIS A 329 -0.35 -20.28 2.43
N LYS A 330 -0.88 -20.66 1.26
CA LYS A 330 -1.34 -22.01 0.93
C LYS A 330 -0.33 -22.71 0.00
N LEU A 331 -0.51 -24.02 -0.21
CA LEU A 331 0.38 -24.81 -1.08
C LEU A 331 0.38 -24.33 -2.54
N ASP A 332 -0.72 -23.79 -3.00
CA ASP A 332 -0.96 -23.30 -4.36
C ASP A 332 -0.77 -21.78 -4.54
N SER A 333 -0.35 -21.08 -3.47
CA SER A 333 -0.20 -19.61 -3.53
C SER A 333 0.77 -19.16 -4.62
N LEU A 334 1.87 -19.88 -4.86
CA LEU A 334 2.80 -19.54 -5.94
C LEU A 334 2.20 -19.71 -7.35
N GLU A 335 1.13 -20.48 -7.50
CA GLU A 335 0.49 -20.71 -8.80
C GLU A 335 -0.59 -19.65 -9.11
N HIS A 336 -1.23 -19.08 -8.08
CA HIS A 336 -2.42 -18.24 -8.22
C HIS A 336 -2.23 -16.77 -7.85
N CYS A 337 -1.22 -16.43 -7.04
CA CYS A 337 -1.03 -15.07 -6.51
C CYS A 337 -0.17 -14.16 -7.41
N GLY A 338 0.10 -14.52 -8.66
CA GLY A 338 0.98 -13.74 -9.55
C GLY A 338 0.53 -12.31 -9.81
N ALA A 339 -0.79 -12.05 -9.85
CA ALA A 339 -1.34 -10.73 -10.05
C ALA A 339 -1.23 -9.86 -8.78
N GLU A 340 -1.10 -10.46 -7.59
CA GLU A 340 -1.02 -9.74 -6.32
C GLU A 340 0.32 -9.00 -6.12
N VAL A 341 1.35 -9.36 -6.90
CA VAL A 341 2.68 -8.74 -6.80
C VAL A 341 2.79 -7.58 -7.77
N GLN A 342 3.10 -6.42 -7.22
CA GLN A 342 3.34 -5.21 -7.99
C GLN A 342 4.66 -5.29 -8.75
N LYS A 343 4.73 -4.63 -9.91
CA LYS A 343 5.93 -4.55 -10.76
C LYS A 343 6.46 -3.12 -10.76
N GLY A 344 7.49 -2.87 -9.96
CA GLY A 344 8.09 -1.56 -9.80
C GLY A 344 8.81 -1.05 -11.06
N ASN A 345 8.78 0.28 -11.24
CA ASN A 345 9.48 1.01 -12.30
C ASN A 345 10.28 2.17 -11.68
N ALA A 346 11.45 1.85 -11.15
CA ALA A 346 12.31 2.80 -10.46
C ALA A 346 12.61 4.09 -11.25
N PRO A 347 12.80 4.08 -12.59
CA PRO A 347 12.95 5.32 -13.37
C PRO A 347 11.76 6.29 -13.25
N ILE A 348 10.54 5.81 -13.13
CA ILE A 348 9.38 6.67 -12.87
C ILE A 348 9.43 7.24 -11.47
N GLU A 349 9.76 6.42 -10.47
CA GLU A 349 9.96 6.88 -9.08
C GLU A 349 11.01 7.99 -8.97
N ARG A 350 12.11 7.85 -9.71
CA ARG A 350 13.15 8.89 -9.80
C ARG A 350 12.60 10.23 -10.28
N LYS A 351 11.73 10.20 -11.29
CA LYS A 351 11.09 11.41 -11.83
C LYS A 351 10.11 12.02 -10.82
N LEU A 352 9.32 11.17 -10.12
CA LEU A 352 8.45 11.61 -9.04
C LEU A 352 9.25 12.31 -7.94
N GLN A 353 10.34 11.72 -7.45
CA GLN A 353 11.20 12.35 -6.45
C GLN A 353 11.72 13.72 -6.90
N ARG A 354 12.08 13.86 -8.17
CA ARG A 354 12.55 15.15 -8.73
C ARG A 354 11.45 16.19 -8.74
N LEU A 355 10.22 15.81 -9.12
CA LEU A 355 9.08 16.71 -9.11
C LEU A 355 8.74 17.16 -7.68
N PHE A 356 8.66 16.24 -6.72
CA PHE A 356 8.36 16.56 -5.32
C PHE A 356 9.49 17.31 -4.59
N ARG A 357 10.64 17.50 -5.21
CA ARG A 357 11.68 18.40 -4.74
C ARG A 357 11.45 19.86 -5.17
N ARG A 358 10.59 20.09 -6.14
CA ARG A 358 10.32 21.42 -6.71
C ARG A 358 9.31 22.18 -5.85
N GLU A 359 9.68 23.36 -5.41
CA GLU A 359 8.83 24.26 -4.65
C GLU A 359 7.56 24.65 -5.42
N ASP A 360 7.74 24.98 -6.71
CA ASP A 360 6.62 25.42 -7.58
C ASP A 360 5.56 24.33 -7.80
N ALA A 361 5.96 23.07 -7.85
CA ALA A 361 5.03 21.94 -7.92
C ALA A 361 4.35 21.70 -6.56
N CYS A 362 5.14 21.60 -5.48
CA CYS A 362 4.63 21.26 -4.15
C CYS A 362 3.61 22.26 -3.61
N LYS A 363 3.80 23.56 -3.84
CA LYS A 363 2.89 24.61 -3.38
C LYS A 363 1.51 24.61 -4.05
N MET A 364 1.35 23.97 -5.21
CA MET A 364 0.05 23.79 -5.85
C MET A 364 -0.75 22.63 -5.24
N ILE A 365 -0.10 21.66 -4.62
CA ILE A 365 -0.73 20.43 -4.11
C ILE A 365 -1.41 20.72 -2.76
N LYS A 366 -2.73 20.66 -2.72
CA LYS A 366 -3.53 20.78 -1.49
C LYS A 366 -3.39 19.54 -0.61
N ARG A 367 -3.60 18.38 -1.19
CA ARG A 367 -3.49 17.05 -0.56
C ARG A 367 -2.94 16.04 -1.57
N CYS A 368 -2.19 15.07 -1.09
CA CYS A 368 -1.57 14.06 -1.93
C CYS A 368 -1.62 12.68 -1.26
N ASN A 369 -1.77 11.65 -2.06
CA ASN A 369 -1.68 10.26 -1.60
C ASN A 369 -0.91 9.42 -2.62
N ASP A 370 -0.22 8.36 -2.17
CA ASP A 370 0.39 7.40 -3.06
C ASP A 370 -0.59 6.30 -3.47
N PHE A 371 -0.26 5.53 -4.48
CA PHE A 371 -1.04 4.37 -4.88
C PHE A 371 -0.44 3.11 -4.25
N GLY A 372 -1.00 2.75 -3.11
CA GLY A 372 -0.78 1.48 -2.44
C GLY A 372 -2.01 0.57 -2.55
N ALA A 373 -2.38 -0.06 -1.44
CA ALA A 373 -3.54 -0.95 -1.33
C ALA A 373 -4.81 -0.33 -1.89
N GLY A 374 -5.53 -1.07 -2.72
CA GLY A 374 -6.80 -0.65 -3.32
C GLY A 374 -6.70 0.34 -4.47
N GLY A 375 -5.51 0.70 -4.91
CA GLY A 375 -5.27 1.47 -6.14
C GLY A 375 -6.03 2.79 -6.19
N VAL A 376 -6.73 3.05 -7.30
CA VAL A 376 -7.51 4.29 -7.53
C VAL A 376 -8.57 4.49 -6.45
N SER A 377 -9.25 3.42 -6.04
CA SER A 377 -10.36 3.51 -5.07
C SER A 377 -9.92 4.03 -3.70
N VAL A 378 -8.71 3.69 -3.27
CA VAL A 378 -8.14 4.13 -1.99
C VAL A 378 -7.33 5.42 -2.16
N ALA A 379 -6.36 5.44 -3.06
CA ALA A 379 -5.47 6.59 -3.22
C ALA A 379 -6.21 7.90 -3.54
N ILE A 380 -7.25 7.82 -4.37
CA ILE A 380 -8.11 8.96 -4.67
C ILE A 380 -9.24 9.08 -3.64
N GLY A 381 -9.85 7.94 -3.25
CA GLY A 381 -11.01 7.91 -2.36
C GLY A 381 -10.77 8.56 -1.00
N GLU A 382 -9.54 8.55 -0.50
CA GLU A 382 -9.17 9.15 0.78
C GLU A 382 -8.83 10.66 0.71
N LEU A 383 -8.81 11.26 -0.49
CA LEU A 383 -8.45 12.67 -0.64
C LEU A 383 -9.58 13.61 -0.24
N ALA A 384 -10.84 13.22 -0.43
CA ALA A 384 -12.00 14.05 -0.10
C ALA A 384 -13.26 13.22 0.18
N ASP A 385 -14.22 13.78 0.93
CA ASP A 385 -15.49 13.12 1.30
C ASP A 385 -16.42 12.84 0.10
N GLY A 386 -16.34 13.66 -0.94
CA GLY A 386 -17.16 13.56 -2.15
C GLY A 386 -16.30 13.57 -3.41
N LEU A 387 -16.43 12.55 -4.26
CA LEU A 387 -15.59 12.36 -5.44
C LEU A 387 -16.39 11.78 -6.61
N TYR A 388 -16.11 12.30 -7.79
CA TYR A 388 -16.49 11.70 -9.06
C TYR A 388 -15.23 11.29 -9.81
N ILE A 389 -15.04 9.99 -10.00
CA ILE A 389 -13.85 9.38 -10.63
C ILE A 389 -14.24 8.81 -11.99
N ASP A 390 -13.54 9.23 -13.04
CA ASP A 390 -13.70 8.71 -14.41
C ASP A 390 -12.58 7.70 -14.71
N LEU A 391 -12.86 6.42 -14.55
CA LEU A 391 -11.91 5.34 -14.79
C LEU A 391 -11.48 5.23 -16.27
N ASN A 392 -12.27 5.80 -17.20
CA ASN A 392 -11.86 5.83 -18.62
C ASN A 392 -10.64 6.73 -18.86
N LYS A 393 -10.38 7.68 -17.96
CA LYS A 393 -9.21 8.57 -18.02
C LYS A 393 -7.97 8.01 -17.35
N VAL A 394 -8.10 6.92 -16.62
CA VAL A 394 -6.96 6.26 -15.97
C VAL A 394 -6.05 5.69 -17.06
N THR A 395 -4.80 6.12 -17.08
CA THR A 395 -3.82 5.68 -18.07
C THR A 395 -3.46 4.21 -17.88
N LYS A 396 -3.41 3.46 -18.98
CA LYS A 396 -3.23 2.00 -18.98
C LYS A 396 -1.88 1.60 -19.57
N LYS A 397 -1.26 0.55 -19.00
CA LYS A 397 -0.06 -0.08 -19.60
C LYS A 397 -0.39 -0.81 -20.89
N TYR A 398 -1.60 -1.37 -20.99
CA TYR A 398 -2.11 -2.17 -22.11
C TYR A 398 -3.64 -2.22 -22.09
N ASP A 399 -4.24 -2.63 -23.20
CA ASP A 399 -5.69 -2.85 -23.30
C ASP A 399 -6.12 -4.16 -22.65
N GLY A 400 -7.42 -4.27 -22.31
CA GLY A 400 -8.01 -5.48 -21.73
C GLY A 400 -8.17 -5.43 -20.21
N LEU A 401 -7.91 -4.28 -19.57
CA LEU A 401 -8.27 -4.05 -18.17
C LEU A 401 -9.76 -3.72 -18.08
N ASP A 402 -10.46 -4.31 -17.12
CA ASP A 402 -11.83 -3.96 -16.79
C ASP A 402 -11.93 -2.83 -15.76
N GLY A 403 -13.15 -2.39 -15.46
CA GLY A 403 -13.39 -1.32 -14.49
C GLY A 403 -12.94 -1.69 -13.07
N THR A 404 -13.06 -2.97 -12.69
CA THR A 404 -12.60 -3.46 -11.39
C THR A 404 -11.07 -3.40 -11.28
N GLU A 405 -10.38 -3.93 -12.29
CA GLU A 405 -8.91 -3.89 -12.33
C GLU A 405 -8.38 -2.45 -12.33
N LEU A 406 -9.04 -1.53 -13.06
CA LEU A 406 -8.69 -0.11 -13.03
C LEU A 406 -8.91 0.54 -11.67
N ALA A 407 -9.97 0.15 -10.96
CA ALA A 407 -10.33 0.71 -9.67
C ALA A 407 -9.40 0.27 -8.53
N ILE A 408 -8.95 -1.00 -8.53
CA ILE A 408 -8.24 -1.59 -7.38
C ILE A 408 -6.79 -2.01 -7.64
N SER A 409 -6.29 -1.88 -8.88
CA SER A 409 -4.89 -2.22 -9.18
C SER A 409 -3.92 -1.35 -8.38
N GLU A 410 -2.95 -2.00 -7.75
CA GLU A 410 -1.89 -1.37 -6.96
C GLU A 410 -0.63 -1.09 -7.81
N SER A 411 -0.76 -0.90 -9.13
CA SER A 411 0.37 -0.54 -10.00
C SER A 411 1.13 0.64 -9.41
N GLN A 412 2.43 0.47 -9.27
CA GLN A 412 3.32 1.34 -8.51
C GLN A 412 3.70 2.62 -9.26
N GLU A 413 4.44 3.49 -8.57
CA GLU A 413 4.98 4.77 -9.05
C GLU A 413 3.88 5.70 -9.57
N ARG A 414 2.74 5.71 -8.88
CA ARG A 414 1.63 6.62 -9.13
C ARG A 414 1.36 7.46 -7.88
N MET A 415 0.99 8.72 -8.09
CA MET A 415 0.56 9.64 -7.03
C MET A 415 -0.78 10.26 -7.41
N ALA A 416 -1.66 10.44 -6.43
CA ALA A 416 -2.89 11.20 -6.58
C ALA A 416 -2.70 12.58 -5.94
N VAL A 417 -2.84 13.64 -6.72
CA VAL A 417 -2.69 15.02 -6.22
C VAL A 417 -3.96 15.83 -6.40
N ALA A 418 -4.40 16.49 -5.34
CA ALA A 418 -5.54 17.41 -5.36
C ALA A 418 -5.08 18.84 -5.63
N LEU A 419 -5.59 19.44 -6.68
CA LEU A 419 -5.21 20.77 -7.17
C LEU A 419 -6.44 21.67 -7.29
N ALA A 420 -6.24 22.97 -7.10
CA ALA A 420 -7.22 23.96 -7.54
C ALA A 420 -7.35 23.93 -9.06
N PRO A 421 -8.55 24.17 -9.64
CA PRO A 421 -8.76 24.11 -11.10
C PRO A 421 -7.80 24.98 -11.91
N GLU A 422 -7.45 26.15 -11.41
CA GLU A 422 -6.54 27.10 -12.03
C GLU A 422 -5.07 26.66 -12.06
N ASP A 423 -4.69 25.70 -11.19
CA ASP A 423 -3.31 25.21 -11.09
C ASP A 423 -3.06 23.97 -11.97
N VAL A 424 -4.12 23.32 -12.49
CA VAL A 424 -4.02 22.01 -13.18
C VAL A 424 -3.10 22.08 -14.40
N ASP A 425 -3.32 23.02 -15.31
CA ASP A 425 -2.54 23.10 -16.54
C ASP A 425 -1.06 23.40 -16.26
N LYS A 426 -0.80 24.27 -15.29
CA LYS A 426 0.56 24.60 -14.87
C LYS A 426 1.25 23.39 -14.22
N PHE A 427 0.55 22.63 -13.39
CA PHE A 427 1.08 21.42 -12.77
C PHE A 427 1.42 20.35 -13.83
N ILE A 428 0.54 20.14 -14.82
CA ILE A 428 0.76 19.21 -15.93
C ILE A 428 2.00 19.64 -16.74
N ALA A 429 2.18 20.93 -16.99
CA ALA A 429 3.37 21.43 -17.68
C ALA A 429 4.67 21.11 -16.90
N ILE A 430 4.67 21.32 -15.57
CA ILE A 430 5.81 20.99 -14.70
C ILE A 430 6.06 19.47 -14.70
N ALA A 431 5.02 18.65 -14.62
CA ALA A 431 5.16 17.19 -14.70
C ALA A 431 5.79 16.75 -16.04
N THR A 432 5.38 17.40 -17.14
CA THR A 432 5.94 17.16 -18.48
C THR A 432 7.43 17.50 -18.56
N GLU A 433 7.89 18.56 -17.90
CA GLU A 433 9.33 18.90 -17.81
C GLU A 433 10.15 17.78 -17.16
N GLU A 434 9.56 17.06 -16.20
CA GLU A 434 10.15 15.89 -15.54
C GLU A 434 9.91 14.58 -16.33
N ASN A 435 9.29 14.63 -17.50
CA ASN A 435 8.86 13.47 -18.29
C ASN A 435 7.92 12.53 -17.55
N LEU A 436 6.99 13.09 -16.77
CA LEU A 436 5.92 12.37 -16.10
C LEU A 436 4.60 12.57 -16.84
N GLU A 437 3.78 11.52 -16.89
CA GLU A 437 2.39 11.62 -17.27
C GLU A 437 1.59 12.20 -16.11
N ALA A 438 0.69 13.14 -16.38
CA ALA A 438 -0.21 13.73 -15.41
C ALA A 438 -1.59 13.90 -16.05
N THR A 439 -2.59 13.19 -15.51
CA THR A 439 -3.92 13.10 -16.12
C THR A 439 -4.99 13.44 -15.11
N PRO A 440 -5.86 14.45 -15.36
CA PRO A 440 -7.03 14.69 -14.54
C PRO A 440 -8.02 13.52 -14.65
N VAL A 441 -8.25 12.81 -13.53
CA VAL A 441 -9.08 11.59 -13.50
C VAL A 441 -10.30 11.71 -12.60
N ALA A 442 -10.34 12.70 -11.69
CA ALA A 442 -11.45 12.89 -10.78
C ALA A 442 -11.69 14.35 -10.44
N LYS A 443 -12.86 14.61 -9.87
CA LYS A 443 -13.25 15.92 -9.32
C LYS A 443 -13.85 15.74 -7.94
N VAL A 444 -13.55 16.69 -7.06
CA VAL A 444 -14.21 16.80 -5.75
C VAL A 444 -15.63 17.34 -5.94
N THR A 445 -16.59 16.70 -5.27
CA THR A 445 -18.02 17.03 -5.36
C THR A 445 -18.58 17.48 -4.01
N GLU A 446 -19.71 18.18 -4.03
CA GLU A 446 -20.44 18.57 -2.79
C GLU A 446 -21.12 17.37 -2.14
N GLU A 447 -21.61 16.44 -2.94
CA GLU A 447 -22.21 15.21 -2.46
C GLU A 447 -21.12 14.32 -1.85
N LYS A 448 -21.29 13.94 -0.58
CA LYS A 448 -20.35 13.07 0.14
C LYS A 448 -20.50 11.62 -0.27
N ARG A 449 -20.18 11.31 -1.52
CA ARG A 449 -20.20 9.96 -2.12
C ARG A 449 -18.99 9.76 -3.00
N LEU A 450 -18.51 8.52 -3.03
CA LEU A 450 -17.52 8.07 -3.99
C LEU A 450 -18.26 7.49 -5.21
N ASN A 451 -18.27 8.24 -6.31
CA ASN A 451 -18.84 7.80 -7.57
C ASN A 451 -17.73 7.48 -8.56
N MET A 452 -17.68 6.24 -9.04
CA MET A 452 -16.76 5.81 -10.10
C MET A 452 -17.55 5.43 -11.36
N VAL A 453 -17.09 5.91 -12.51
CA VAL A 453 -17.71 5.63 -13.81
C VAL A 453 -16.71 4.99 -14.76
N TRP A 454 -17.13 3.90 -15.41
CA TRP A 454 -16.41 3.23 -16.47
C TRP A 454 -17.37 2.73 -17.53
N ASN A 455 -17.13 3.12 -18.79
CA ASN A 455 -17.94 2.77 -19.96
C ASN A 455 -19.46 3.01 -19.78
N GLY A 456 -19.82 4.02 -18.99
CA GLY A 456 -21.21 4.35 -18.72
C GLY A 456 -21.88 3.58 -17.61
#